data_4600c14d2711b00f813d8cd10fbf9341
#
_entry.id   4600c14d2711b00f813d8cd10fbf9341
#
_cell.length_a   1.000
_cell.length_b   1.000
_cell.length_c   1.000
_cell.angle_alpha   90.00
_cell.angle_beta   90.00
_cell.angle_gamma   90.00
#
_symmetry.space_group_name_H-M   'P 1'
#
loop_
_entity.id
_entity.type
_entity.pdbx_description
1 polymer ?
#
loop_
_entity_poly.entity_id
_entity_poly.type
_entity_poly.pdbx_seq_one_letter_code
_entity_poly.pdbx_strand_id
1 'polypeptide(L)'
;MSALDDFNAESADRAVQALRACNAAPRFAAAVVAGRPYPDVDALVARAEEAVRGLPWEEVELAIAVHPRIGDRPEGSSPEAEASRREQSAVGGADDATRAALAEGNREYEERFDRVFLVRATGRSPEELLAELRRRLGNDEEIERAEVTGQLADITALRVRELVA
;
A
#
# COMPACT_ATOMS: atom_id res chain seq x y z
N MET A 1 3.87 -12.55 25.66
CA MET A 1 2.83 -11.79 24.95
C MET A 1 3.17 -11.78 23.46
N SER A 2 2.15 -11.87 22.63
CA SER A 2 2.33 -11.80 21.19
C SER A 2 2.46 -10.36 20.72
N ALA A 3 2.95 -10.15 19.50
CA ALA A 3 3.01 -8.81 18.92
C ALA A 3 1.60 -8.17 18.83
N LEU A 4 0.57 -8.97 18.64
CA LEU A 4 -0.81 -8.47 18.67
C LEU A 4 -1.20 -7.99 20.08
N ASP A 5 -0.81 -8.73 21.13
CA ASP A 5 -1.09 -8.31 22.51
C ASP A 5 -0.38 -6.99 22.81
N ASP A 6 0.86 -6.85 22.34
CA ASP A 6 1.62 -5.60 22.50
C ASP A 6 0.93 -4.45 21.77
N PHE A 7 0.45 -4.68 20.56
CA PHE A 7 -0.31 -3.67 19.79
C PHE A 7 -1.60 -3.28 20.52
N ASN A 8 -2.34 -4.25 21.06
CA ASN A 8 -3.58 -3.99 21.78
C ASN A 8 -3.34 -3.16 23.06
N ALA A 9 -2.19 -3.35 23.71
CA ALA A 9 -1.85 -2.70 24.97
C ALA A 9 -1.09 -1.39 24.82
N GLU A 10 -0.59 -1.10 23.62
CA GLU A 10 0.23 0.08 23.34
C GLU A 10 -0.56 1.38 23.54
N SER A 11 0.13 2.48 23.84
CA SER A 11 -0.51 3.79 23.90
C SER A 11 -1.16 4.13 22.55
N ALA A 12 -2.22 4.92 22.58
CA ALA A 12 -2.89 5.33 21.35
C ALA A 12 -1.92 6.05 20.40
N ASP A 13 -1.07 6.92 20.92
CA ASP A 13 -0.12 7.68 20.09
C ASP A 13 0.89 6.78 19.38
N ARG A 14 1.44 5.78 20.07
CA ARG A 14 2.39 4.84 19.47
C ARG A 14 1.71 3.91 18.48
N ALA A 15 0.51 3.45 18.79
CA ALA A 15 -0.27 2.62 17.87
C ALA A 15 -0.60 3.39 16.58
N VAL A 16 -0.98 4.66 16.69
CA VAL A 16 -1.21 5.53 15.54
C VAL A 16 0.06 5.69 14.71
N GLN A 17 1.21 5.92 15.33
CA GLN A 17 2.48 6.04 14.60
C GLN A 17 2.83 4.77 13.83
N ALA A 18 2.66 3.62 14.47
CA ALA A 18 2.91 2.34 13.82
C ALA A 18 1.99 2.13 12.61
N LEU A 19 0.72 2.47 12.74
CA LEU A 19 -0.26 2.34 11.66
C LEU A 19 -0.03 3.34 10.53
N ARG A 20 0.52 4.50 10.81
CA ARG A 20 0.87 5.48 9.77
C ARG A 20 1.94 4.95 8.81
N ALA A 21 2.83 4.08 9.28
CA ALA A 21 3.78 3.41 8.40
C ALA A 21 3.09 2.41 7.46
N CYS A 22 1.92 1.91 7.84
CA CYS A 22 1.11 1.01 7.01
C CYS A 22 0.26 1.76 5.99
N ASN A 23 -0.26 2.93 6.38
CA ASN A 23 -1.10 3.77 5.53
C ASN A 23 -1.11 5.20 6.12
N ALA A 24 -0.74 6.17 5.31
CA ALA A 24 -0.55 7.55 5.76
C ALA A 24 -1.85 8.36 5.92
N ALA A 25 -3.00 7.81 5.53
CA ALA A 25 -4.28 8.52 5.67
C ALA A 25 -4.63 8.73 7.16
N PRO A 26 -4.92 9.97 7.59
CA PRO A 26 -5.18 10.24 9.02
C PRO A 26 -6.33 9.43 9.60
N ARG A 27 -7.40 9.26 8.86
CA ARG A 27 -8.59 8.52 9.33
C ARG A 27 -8.35 7.03 9.48
N PHE A 28 -7.38 6.48 8.71
CA PHE A 28 -7.06 5.07 8.78
C PHE A 28 -6.58 4.67 10.18
N ALA A 29 -5.52 5.32 10.66
CA ALA A 29 -4.94 4.99 11.96
C ALA A 29 -5.96 5.18 13.10
N ALA A 30 -6.71 6.27 13.08
CA ALA A 30 -7.72 6.56 14.10
C ALA A 30 -8.80 5.47 14.17
N ALA A 31 -9.28 5.00 12.99
CA ALA A 31 -10.30 3.96 12.92
C ALA A 31 -9.82 2.62 13.46
N VAL A 32 -8.59 2.24 13.12
CA VAL A 32 -8.01 0.96 13.57
C VAL A 32 -7.72 0.99 15.08
N VAL A 33 -7.17 2.08 15.59
CA VAL A 33 -6.91 2.23 17.04
C VAL A 33 -8.21 2.18 17.84
N ALA A 34 -9.27 2.80 17.34
CA ALA A 34 -10.56 2.82 18.01
C ALA A 34 -11.19 1.42 18.15
N GLY A 35 -10.82 0.48 17.29
CA GLY A 35 -11.35 -0.89 17.34
C GLY A 35 -10.63 -1.85 18.30
N ARG A 36 -9.55 -1.39 18.95
CA ARG A 36 -8.82 -2.22 19.92
C ARG A 36 -9.63 -2.49 21.19
N PRO A 37 -9.40 -3.66 21.84
CA PRO A 37 -8.47 -4.74 21.47
C PRO A 37 -9.04 -5.66 20.40
N TYR A 38 -8.15 -6.22 19.57
CA TYR A 38 -8.54 -7.21 18.56
C TYR A 38 -8.29 -8.63 19.08
N PRO A 39 -9.23 -9.56 18.87
CA PRO A 39 -9.10 -10.92 19.39
C PRO A 39 -8.02 -11.75 18.65
N ASP A 40 -7.77 -11.44 17.38
CA ASP A 40 -6.78 -12.13 16.57
C ASP A 40 -6.29 -11.23 15.43
N VAL A 41 -5.24 -11.67 14.74
CA VAL A 41 -4.63 -10.91 13.64
C VAL A 41 -5.62 -10.72 12.49
N ASP A 42 -6.43 -11.73 12.19
CA ASP A 42 -7.41 -11.64 11.09
C ASP A 42 -8.45 -10.57 11.34
N ALA A 43 -8.91 -10.42 12.58
CA ALA A 43 -9.85 -9.35 12.96
C ALA A 43 -9.22 -7.96 12.77
N LEU A 44 -7.97 -7.80 13.17
CA LEU A 44 -7.22 -6.56 12.96
C LEU A 44 -7.08 -6.23 11.47
N VAL A 45 -6.66 -7.21 10.68
CA VAL A 45 -6.46 -7.04 9.23
C VAL A 45 -7.79 -6.72 8.53
N ALA A 46 -8.86 -7.42 8.89
CA ALA A 46 -10.19 -7.14 8.32
C ALA A 46 -10.66 -5.71 8.62
N ARG A 47 -10.41 -5.24 9.84
CA ARG A 47 -10.72 -3.85 10.20
C ARG A 47 -9.88 -2.85 9.42
N ALA A 48 -8.60 -3.15 9.20
CA ALA A 48 -7.71 -2.32 8.42
C ALA A 48 -8.19 -2.19 6.97
N GLU A 49 -8.57 -3.29 6.34
CA GLU A 49 -9.11 -3.28 4.98
C GLU A 49 -10.41 -2.45 4.89
N GLU A 50 -11.31 -2.65 5.84
CA GLU A 50 -12.55 -1.89 5.91
C GLU A 50 -12.28 -0.39 6.08
N ALA A 51 -11.32 -0.02 6.92
CA ALA A 51 -10.95 1.36 7.14
C ALA A 51 -10.42 2.02 5.86
N VAL A 52 -9.61 1.30 5.08
CA VAL A 52 -9.11 1.81 3.78
C VAL A 52 -10.26 2.01 2.80
N ARG A 53 -11.14 1.03 2.69
CA ARG A 53 -12.27 1.11 1.75
C ARG A 53 -13.27 2.20 2.09
N GLY A 54 -13.31 2.64 3.34
CA GLY A 54 -14.16 3.73 3.80
C GLY A 54 -13.54 5.12 3.73
N LEU A 55 -12.28 5.24 3.27
CA LEU A 55 -11.61 6.53 3.17
C LEU A 55 -12.21 7.40 2.06
N PRO A 56 -12.37 8.71 2.28
CA PRO A 56 -12.68 9.63 1.19
C PRO A 56 -11.50 9.67 0.21
N TRP A 57 -11.78 9.96 -1.06
CA TRP A 57 -10.76 9.92 -2.11
C TRP A 57 -9.55 10.82 -1.78
N GLU A 58 -9.77 11.98 -1.20
CA GLU A 58 -8.70 12.90 -0.83
C GLU A 58 -7.70 12.27 0.13
N GLU A 59 -8.16 11.41 1.04
CA GLU A 59 -7.28 10.69 1.95
C GLU A 59 -6.60 9.50 1.29
N VAL A 60 -7.26 8.85 0.34
CA VAL A 60 -6.62 7.84 -0.51
C VAL A 60 -5.46 8.47 -1.27
N GLU A 61 -5.65 9.64 -1.84
CA GLU A 61 -4.60 10.38 -2.55
C GLU A 61 -3.41 10.71 -1.62
N LEU A 62 -3.68 11.13 -0.39
CA LEU A 62 -2.62 11.38 0.59
C LEU A 62 -1.81 10.11 0.89
N ALA A 63 -2.50 8.99 1.03
CA ALA A 63 -1.84 7.71 1.28
C ALA A 63 -0.99 7.27 0.07
N ILE A 64 -1.48 7.47 -1.14
CA ILE A 64 -0.76 7.11 -2.37
C ILE A 64 0.51 7.96 -2.55
N ALA A 65 0.46 9.23 -2.16
CA ALA A 65 1.53 10.18 -2.41
C ALA A 65 2.88 9.79 -1.79
N VAL A 66 2.86 8.94 -0.76
CA VAL A 66 4.08 8.45 -0.10
C VAL A 66 4.60 7.15 -0.72
N HIS A 67 3.90 6.56 -1.68
CA HIS A 67 4.34 5.34 -2.34
C HIS A 67 5.28 5.67 -3.51
N PRO A 68 6.38 4.92 -3.67
CA PRO A 68 7.27 5.11 -4.82
C PRO A 68 6.66 4.49 -6.07
N ARG A 69 7.15 4.92 -7.23
CA ARG A 69 6.83 4.26 -8.50
C ARG A 69 7.33 2.82 -8.48
N ILE A 70 6.61 1.93 -9.15
CA ILE A 70 7.08 0.57 -9.39
C ILE A 70 8.36 0.65 -10.22
N GLY A 71 9.43 0.03 -9.73
CA GLY A 71 10.75 0.06 -10.34
C GLY A 71 11.70 1.08 -9.73
N ASP A 72 11.20 2.09 -9.04
CA ASP A 72 12.03 3.03 -8.30
C ASP A 72 12.50 2.37 -7.00
N ARG A 73 13.72 2.73 -6.57
CA ARG A 73 14.25 2.27 -5.30
C ARG A 73 14.00 3.34 -4.24
N PRO A 74 13.12 3.10 -3.25
CA PRO A 74 12.90 4.06 -2.18
C PRO A 74 14.17 4.32 -1.40
N GLU A 75 14.44 5.59 -1.10
CA GLU A 75 15.60 6.01 -0.31
C GLU A 75 15.21 6.17 1.16
N GLY A 76 16.22 6.09 2.03
CA GLY A 76 16.06 6.32 3.44
C GLY A 76 15.82 5.05 4.24
N SER A 77 15.70 5.22 5.55
CA SER A 77 15.58 4.13 6.53
C SER A 77 14.24 4.12 7.27
N SER A 78 13.25 4.85 6.78
CA SER A 78 11.92 4.83 7.39
C SER A 78 11.27 3.45 7.24
N PRO A 79 10.38 3.07 8.17
CA PRO A 79 9.62 1.80 8.03
C PRO A 79 8.88 1.70 6.70
N GLU A 80 8.35 2.80 6.19
CA GLU A 80 7.66 2.83 4.89
C GLU A 80 8.62 2.54 3.73
N ALA A 81 9.81 3.15 3.73
CA ALA A 81 10.80 2.92 2.68
C ALA A 81 11.28 1.47 2.69
N GLU A 82 11.51 0.90 3.87
CA GLU A 82 11.91 -0.51 4.01
C GLU A 82 10.80 -1.45 3.53
N ALA A 83 9.55 -1.18 3.88
CA ALA A 83 8.40 -1.96 3.42
C ALA A 83 8.29 -1.91 1.90
N SER A 84 8.43 -0.73 1.31
CA SER A 84 8.37 -0.56 -0.14
C SER A 84 9.48 -1.32 -0.86
N ARG A 85 10.70 -1.30 -0.33
CA ARG A 85 11.82 -2.08 -0.89
C ARG A 85 11.54 -3.58 -0.86
N ARG A 86 11.00 -4.10 0.25
CA ARG A 86 10.64 -5.52 0.36
C ARG A 86 9.54 -5.90 -0.63
N GLU A 87 8.52 -5.07 -0.75
CA GLU A 87 7.38 -5.29 -1.65
C GLU A 87 7.82 -5.34 -3.11
N GLN A 88 8.81 -4.55 -3.49
CA GLN A 88 9.32 -4.47 -4.86
C GLN A 88 10.56 -5.33 -5.12
N SER A 89 10.91 -6.23 -4.22
CA SER A 89 12.16 -7.01 -4.36
C SER A 89 12.26 -7.79 -5.66
N ALA A 90 11.15 -8.33 -6.17
CA ALA A 90 11.11 -9.07 -7.43
C ALA A 90 11.37 -8.17 -8.65
N VAL A 91 10.99 -6.89 -8.58
CA VAL A 91 11.18 -5.93 -9.69
C VAL A 91 12.67 -5.66 -9.92
N GLY A 92 13.47 -5.70 -8.85
CA GLY A 92 14.92 -5.53 -8.95
C GLY A 92 15.61 -6.58 -9.82
N GLY A 93 14.99 -7.75 -10.00
CA GLY A 93 15.49 -8.82 -10.87
C GLY A 93 14.96 -8.79 -12.30
N ALA A 94 14.17 -7.79 -12.67
CA ALA A 94 13.61 -7.67 -14.02
C ALA A 94 14.70 -7.41 -15.05
N ASP A 95 14.50 -7.88 -16.29
CA ASP A 95 15.38 -7.56 -17.40
C ASP A 95 15.24 -6.08 -17.82
N ASP A 96 16.19 -5.60 -18.63
CA ASP A 96 16.23 -4.20 -19.05
C ASP A 96 15.01 -3.80 -19.87
N ALA A 97 14.50 -4.69 -20.72
CA ALA A 97 13.32 -4.42 -21.54
C ALA A 97 12.08 -4.26 -20.69
N THR A 98 11.89 -5.14 -19.69
CA THR A 98 10.75 -5.05 -18.76
C THR A 98 10.83 -3.80 -17.90
N ARG A 99 12.03 -3.45 -17.42
CA ARG A 99 12.23 -2.21 -16.65
C ARG A 99 11.90 -0.98 -17.47
N ALA A 100 12.36 -0.92 -18.71
CA ALA A 100 12.07 0.19 -19.61
C ALA A 100 10.57 0.30 -19.89
N ALA A 101 9.89 -0.83 -20.09
CA ALA A 101 8.45 -0.87 -20.31
C ALA A 101 7.67 -0.41 -19.09
N LEU A 102 8.11 -0.80 -17.88
CA LEU A 102 7.50 -0.33 -16.63
C LEU A 102 7.68 1.19 -16.45
N ALA A 103 8.88 1.71 -16.72
CA ALA A 103 9.14 3.14 -16.63
C ALA A 103 8.27 3.94 -17.61
N GLU A 104 8.15 3.47 -18.84
CA GLU A 104 7.30 4.10 -19.86
C GLU A 104 5.83 4.04 -19.46
N GLY A 105 5.36 2.88 -18.98
CA GLY A 105 3.99 2.69 -18.55
C GLY A 105 3.65 3.57 -17.34
N ASN A 106 4.57 3.70 -16.38
CA ASN A 106 4.40 4.59 -15.24
C ASN A 106 4.21 6.05 -15.70
N ARG A 107 5.01 6.48 -16.67
CA ARG A 107 4.90 7.83 -17.21
C ARG A 107 3.54 8.04 -17.88
N GLU A 108 3.10 7.11 -18.72
CA GLU A 108 1.80 7.16 -19.37
C GLU A 108 0.66 7.20 -18.35
N TYR A 109 0.77 6.39 -17.30
CA TYR A 109 -0.22 6.33 -16.23
C TYR A 109 -0.32 7.68 -15.50
N GLU A 110 0.82 8.26 -15.14
CA GLU A 110 0.88 9.54 -14.44
C GLU A 110 0.34 10.70 -15.30
N GLU A 111 0.62 10.67 -16.59
CA GLU A 111 0.06 11.66 -17.53
C GLU A 111 -1.45 11.56 -17.63
N ARG A 112 -1.99 10.33 -17.62
CA ARG A 112 -3.42 10.10 -17.75
C ARG A 112 -4.19 10.38 -16.46
N PHE A 113 -3.69 9.91 -15.31
CA PHE A 113 -4.43 9.91 -14.05
C PHE A 113 -3.91 10.90 -13.01
N ASP A 114 -2.80 11.56 -13.27
CA ASP A 114 -2.18 12.56 -12.39
C ASP A 114 -1.89 12.02 -10.97
N ARG A 115 -1.42 10.77 -10.91
CA ARG A 115 -0.99 10.12 -9.67
C ARG A 115 -0.10 8.94 -10.01
N VAL A 116 0.67 8.46 -9.02
CA VAL A 116 1.53 7.28 -9.19
C VAL A 116 0.67 6.03 -9.42
N PHE A 117 1.15 5.12 -10.27
CA PHE A 117 0.52 3.81 -10.44
C PHE A 117 0.72 2.98 -9.17
N LEU A 118 -0.36 2.68 -8.47
CA LEU A 118 -0.34 1.90 -7.25
C LEU A 118 -0.81 0.47 -7.52
N VAL A 119 0.04 -0.49 -7.19
CA VAL A 119 -0.26 -1.92 -7.33
C VAL A 119 0.46 -2.69 -6.22
N ARG A 120 -0.19 -3.73 -5.70
CA ARG A 120 0.48 -4.64 -4.79
C ARG A 120 1.55 -5.40 -5.57
N ALA A 121 2.83 -5.17 -5.24
CA ALA A 121 3.96 -5.82 -5.89
C ALA A 121 4.28 -7.18 -5.29
N THR A 122 4.01 -7.37 -3.99
CA THR A 122 4.28 -8.62 -3.28
C THR A 122 3.59 -9.80 -3.95
N GLY A 123 4.36 -10.83 -4.28
CA GLY A 123 3.84 -12.05 -4.89
C GLY A 123 3.57 -11.97 -6.39
N ARG A 124 3.96 -10.87 -7.04
CA ARG A 124 3.79 -10.68 -8.49
C ARG A 124 5.12 -10.56 -9.20
N SER A 125 5.22 -11.13 -10.39
CA SER A 125 6.39 -10.98 -11.25
C SER A 125 6.41 -9.61 -11.92
N PRO A 126 7.59 -9.13 -12.38
CA PRO A 126 7.66 -7.89 -13.15
C PRO A 126 6.75 -7.89 -14.38
N GLU A 127 6.64 -9.03 -15.06
CA GLU A 127 5.77 -9.20 -16.24
C GLU A 127 4.30 -9.08 -15.87
N GLU A 128 3.90 -9.62 -14.72
CA GLU A 128 2.53 -9.50 -14.20
C GLU A 128 2.21 -8.04 -13.84
N LEU A 129 3.17 -7.33 -13.24
CA LEU A 129 3.01 -5.91 -12.91
C LEU A 129 2.84 -5.07 -14.17
N LEU A 130 3.63 -5.36 -15.21
CA LEU A 130 3.52 -4.66 -16.49
C LEU A 130 2.19 -4.93 -17.17
N ALA A 131 1.72 -6.17 -17.16
CA ALA A 131 0.41 -6.53 -17.72
C ALA A 131 -0.72 -5.80 -17.00
N GLU A 132 -0.65 -5.70 -15.68
CA GLU A 132 -1.62 -5.00 -14.86
C GLU A 132 -1.63 -3.50 -15.16
N LEU A 133 -0.44 -2.90 -15.28
CA LEU A 133 -0.31 -1.49 -15.65
C LEU A 133 -0.97 -1.18 -17.00
N ARG A 134 -0.70 -2.02 -17.99
CA ARG A 134 -1.28 -1.86 -19.34
C ARG A 134 -2.79 -2.02 -19.33
N ARG A 135 -3.29 -2.96 -18.56
CA ARG A 135 -4.74 -3.15 -18.40
C ARG A 135 -5.39 -1.92 -17.80
N ARG A 136 -4.82 -1.38 -16.74
CA ARG A 136 -5.38 -0.26 -16.00
C ARG A 136 -5.30 1.07 -16.74
N LEU A 137 -4.35 1.21 -17.65
CA LEU A 137 -4.27 2.38 -18.54
C LEU A 137 -5.53 2.55 -19.39
N GLY A 138 -6.28 1.48 -19.64
CA GLY A 138 -7.54 1.52 -20.39
C GLY A 138 -8.78 1.85 -19.55
N ASN A 139 -8.65 1.95 -18.24
CA ASN A 139 -9.78 2.24 -17.36
C ASN A 139 -10.19 3.72 -17.45
N ASP A 140 -11.48 3.99 -17.20
CA ASP A 140 -11.92 5.35 -16.93
C ASP A 140 -11.54 5.73 -15.47
N GLU A 141 -11.67 7.01 -15.13
CA GLU A 141 -11.26 7.54 -13.82
C GLU A 141 -12.00 6.90 -12.67
N GLU A 142 -13.30 6.67 -12.79
CA GLU A 142 -14.10 6.09 -11.71
C GLU A 142 -13.70 4.64 -11.44
N ILE A 143 -13.55 3.84 -12.48
CA ILE A 143 -13.09 2.45 -12.36
C ILE A 143 -11.68 2.40 -11.78
N GLU A 144 -10.79 3.27 -12.25
CA GLU A 144 -9.41 3.30 -11.77
C GLU A 144 -9.33 3.69 -10.30
N ARG A 145 -10.12 4.64 -9.83
CA ARG A 145 -10.20 4.99 -8.40
C ARG A 145 -10.59 3.81 -7.53
N ALA A 146 -11.56 3.01 -7.98
CA ALA A 146 -11.97 1.81 -7.27
C ALA A 146 -10.82 0.79 -7.22
N GLU A 147 -10.09 0.60 -8.30
CA GLU A 147 -8.95 -0.31 -8.34
C GLU A 147 -7.81 0.18 -7.45
N VAL A 148 -7.50 1.47 -7.46
CA VAL A 148 -6.50 2.08 -6.57
C VAL A 148 -6.84 1.80 -5.11
N THR A 149 -8.08 2.03 -4.71
CA THR A 149 -8.54 1.78 -3.34
C THR A 149 -8.39 0.31 -2.97
N GLY A 150 -8.73 -0.60 -3.86
CA GLY A 150 -8.55 -2.04 -3.66
C GLY A 150 -7.09 -2.44 -3.49
N GLN A 151 -6.19 -1.91 -4.32
CA GLN A 151 -4.75 -2.16 -4.20
C GLN A 151 -4.18 -1.57 -2.91
N LEU A 152 -4.62 -0.38 -2.53
CA LEU A 152 -4.20 0.24 -1.28
C LEU A 152 -4.66 -0.60 -0.08
N ALA A 153 -5.88 -1.14 -0.11
CA ALA A 153 -6.36 -2.04 0.94
C ALA A 153 -5.50 -3.31 1.03
N ASP A 154 -5.14 -3.91 -0.09
CA ASP A 154 -4.28 -5.10 -0.12
C ASP A 154 -2.89 -4.82 0.46
N ILE A 155 -2.26 -3.72 0.04
CA ILE A 155 -0.93 -3.32 0.52
C ILE A 155 -0.98 -3.04 2.03
N THR A 156 -1.99 -2.30 2.46
CA THR A 156 -2.17 -1.95 3.88
C THR A 156 -2.37 -3.20 4.72
N ALA A 157 -3.18 -4.14 4.26
CA ALA A 157 -3.43 -5.42 4.95
C ALA A 157 -2.13 -6.20 5.16
N LEU A 158 -1.30 -6.29 4.14
CA LEU A 158 -0.01 -6.99 4.23
C LEU A 158 0.91 -6.31 5.25
N ARG A 159 0.98 -4.99 5.24
CA ARG A 159 1.81 -4.22 6.17
C ARG A 159 1.32 -4.35 7.61
N VAL A 160 0.01 -4.32 7.83
CA VAL A 160 -0.57 -4.52 9.17
C VAL A 160 -0.28 -5.92 9.67
N ARG A 161 -0.39 -6.93 8.82
CA ARG A 161 -0.07 -8.31 9.19
C ARG A 161 1.39 -8.45 9.59
N GLU A 162 2.31 -7.80 8.88
CA GLU A 162 3.73 -7.78 9.24
C GLU A 162 3.99 -7.06 10.57
N LEU A 163 3.24 -5.99 10.83
CA LEU A 163 3.39 -5.21 12.06
C LEU A 163 3.17 -6.04 13.31
N VAL A 164 2.27 -7.02 13.25
CA VAL A 164 1.92 -7.88 14.39
C VAL A 164 2.36 -9.34 14.20
N ALA A 165 3.29 -9.58 13.30
CA ALA A 165 3.81 -10.93 13.03
C ALA A 165 4.76 -11.40 14.14
#